data_0c97c7c555c38e5d410a922038e7da57
#
_entry.id   0c97c7c555c38e5d410a922038e7da57
#
_cell.length_a   1.000
_cell.length_b   1.000
_cell.length_c   1.000
_cell.angle_alpha   90.00
_cell.angle_beta   90.00
_cell.angle_gamma   90.00
#
_symmetry.space_group_name_H-M   'P 1'
#
loop_
_entity.id
_entity.type
_entity.pdbx_description
1 polymer ?
#
loop_
_entity_poly.entity_id
_entity_poly.type
_entity_poly.pdbx_seq_one_letter_code
_entity_poly.pdbx_strand_id
1 'polypeptide(L)'
;MNRSMTKCIPLLAFVITLALAPGLQAQQRWTEAQANAWYEHQPWPVGANFLPSTSINELEMWQAATFDEATIDREFGWAEAIGMNTMRVFLHNLVWEEDPNGFEGRMDRFLDIAAKHHIRPVFVLFDSCWDPHPKLGPQHPPIPGVHNSGWVQAPGADILANPAQVPVLERYVKGVVGAFAGDSRVLAWDLWNEPDNGNDSSYAKGDPRNKNEIILKLLPKVFEWARSERPTQPLTSGLWHGDWTSIASMPPMAKVQIEESDIVSFHNYGWPEDFEEHVKMLEQFHRPLLCTEYMARGAGSTFDTILPIAKQHHVGAINWGLVAGKSQTWLPWDSWQRPYVLEQPTVWFHDVFHPDGKPYRQREADIIRSLTSAK
;
A
#
# COMPACT_ATOMS: atom_id res chain seq x y z
N MET A 1 -3.79 -75.41 -59.34
CA MET A 1 -4.28 -73.97 -59.39
C MET A 1 -4.49 -73.46 -57.93
N ASN A 2 -3.45 -72.83 -57.39
CA ASN A 2 -3.49 -72.25 -56.01
C ASN A 2 -3.45 -70.74 -56.16
N ARG A 3 -4.53 -70.08 -55.78
CA ARG A 3 -4.60 -68.61 -55.68
C ARG A 3 -4.24 -68.20 -54.25
N SER A 4 -3.09 -67.53 -54.12
CA SER A 4 -2.66 -66.87 -52.90
C SER A 4 -3.48 -65.52 -52.71
N MET A 5 -4.23 -65.39 -51.63
CA MET A 5 -4.88 -64.14 -51.23
C MET A 5 -3.94 -63.37 -50.34
N THR A 6 -3.44 -62.26 -50.87
CA THR A 6 -2.68 -61.28 -50.11
C THR A 6 -3.64 -60.39 -49.29
N LYS A 7 -3.54 -60.49 -47.98
CA LYS A 7 -4.34 -59.55 -47.06
C LYS A 7 -3.58 -58.24 -46.91
N CYS A 8 -4.14 -57.13 -47.40
CA CYS A 8 -3.72 -55.79 -47.09
C CYS A 8 -4.19 -55.41 -45.70
N ILE A 9 -3.28 -55.07 -44.80
CA ILE A 9 -3.57 -54.49 -43.47
C ILE A 9 -3.51 -52.96 -43.62
N PRO A 10 -4.56 -52.21 -43.31
CA PRO A 10 -4.48 -50.74 -43.33
C PRO A 10 -3.68 -50.24 -42.15
N LEU A 11 -2.64 -49.45 -42.43
CA LEU A 11 -1.86 -48.71 -41.45
C LEU A 11 -2.66 -47.53 -40.96
N LEU A 12 -3.18 -47.61 -39.73
CA LEU A 12 -3.86 -46.49 -39.07
C LEU A 12 -2.79 -45.51 -38.55
N ALA A 13 -2.63 -44.39 -39.24
CA ALA A 13 -1.76 -43.32 -38.77
C ALA A 13 -2.45 -42.56 -37.61
N PHE A 14 -1.93 -42.75 -36.40
CA PHE A 14 -2.33 -41.99 -35.23
C PHE A 14 -1.72 -40.58 -35.33
N VAL A 15 -2.51 -39.57 -35.69
CA VAL A 15 -2.11 -38.16 -35.61
C VAL A 15 -2.22 -37.74 -34.14
N ILE A 16 -1.10 -37.67 -33.43
CA ILE A 16 -1.01 -37.08 -32.10
C ILE A 16 -1.04 -35.56 -32.28
N THR A 17 -2.18 -34.95 -32.11
CA THR A 17 -2.30 -33.49 -31.91
C THR A 17 -1.71 -33.14 -30.54
N LEU A 18 -0.47 -32.65 -30.50
CA LEU A 18 0.06 -31.97 -29.34
C LEU A 18 -0.78 -30.69 -29.14
N ALA A 19 -1.71 -30.74 -28.23
CA ALA A 19 -2.32 -29.54 -27.69
C ALA A 19 -1.22 -28.77 -26.92
N LEU A 20 -0.64 -27.73 -27.52
CA LEU A 20 0.17 -26.76 -26.85
C LEU A 20 -0.75 -26.16 -25.76
N ALA A 21 -0.47 -26.48 -24.50
CA ALA A 21 -1.08 -25.78 -23.39
C ALA A 21 -0.81 -24.26 -23.59
N PRO A 22 -1.81 -23.38 -23.54
CA PRO A 22 -1.55 -21.96 -23.61
C PRO A 22 -0.59 -21.64 -22.45
N GLY A 23 0.61 -21.17 -22.76
CA GLY A 23 1.54 -20.69 -21.76
C GLY A 23 0.77 -19.67 -20.89
N LEU A 24 0.85 -19.81 -19.58
CA LEU A 24 0.26 -18.89 -18.62
C LEU A 24 0.87 -17.49 -18.89
N GLN A 25 0.19 -16.70 -19.71
CA GLN A 25 0.61 -15.35 -20.01
C GLN A 25 0.35 -14.52 -18.73
N ALA A 26 1.32 -13.69 -18.31
CA ALA A 26 1.15 -12.77 -17.18
C ALA A 26 -0.12 -11.93 -17.38
N GLN A 27 -0.81 -11.63 -16.29
CA GLN A 27 -2.00 -10.80 -16.33
C GLN A 27 -1.65 -9.42 -16.92
N GLN A 28 -2.44 -8.95 -17.86
CA GLN A 28 -2.28 -7.60 -18.40
C GLN A 28 -2.79 -6.58 -17.38
N ARG A 29 -2.29 -5.33 -17.46
CA ARG A 29 -2.89 -4.19 -16.75
C ARG A 29 -4.39 -4.15 -17.05
N TRP A 30 -5.20 -3.89 -16.03
CA TRP A 30 -6.64 -3.77 -16.22
C TRP A 30 -6.99 -2.66 -17.21
N THR A 31 -7.98 -2.90 -18.03
CA THR A 31 -8.59 -1.83 -18.84
C THR A 31 -9.30 -0.83 -17.91
N GLU A 32 -9.53 0.38 -18.38
CA GLU A 32 -10.32 1.39 -17.64
C GLU A 32 -11.70 0.84 -17.26
N ALA A 33 -12.36 0.14 -18.18
CA ALA A 33 -13.65 -0.48 -17.92
C ALA A 33 -13.61 -1.54 -16.79
N GLN A 34 -12.55 -2.36 -16.74
CA GLN A 34 -12.38 -3.34 -15.67
C GLN A 34 -12.14 -2.65 -14.32
N ALA A 35 -11.29 -1.63 -14.28
CA ALA A 35 -10.97 -0.89 -13.07
C ALA A 35 -12.21 -0.16 -12.52
N ASN A 36 -12.95 0.53 -13.37
CA ASN A 36 -14.17 1.23 -12.99
C ASN A 36 -15.27 0.27 -12.54
N ALA A 37 -15.52 -0.84 -13.26
CA ALA A 37 -16.46 -1.87 -12.85
C ALA A 37 -16.11 -2.49 -11.50
N TRP A 38 -14.81 -2.72 -11.23
CA TRP A 38 -14.37 -3.19 -9.90
C TRP A 38 -14.70 -2.16 -8.83
N TYR A 39 -14.42 -0.88 -9.04
CA TYR A 39 -14.62 0.18 -8.05
C TYR A 39 -16.11 0.44 -7.75
N GLU A 40 -16.97 0.39 -8.75
CA GLU A 40 -18.43 0.53 -8.60
C GLU A 40 -19.05 -0.52 -7.65
N HIS A 41 -18.40 -1.68 -7.50
CA HIS A 41 -18.82 -2.73 -6.59
C HIS A 41 -18.23 -2.59 -5.18
N GLN A 42 -17.40 -1.59 -4.93
CA GLN A 42 -16.87 -1.35 -3.60
C GLN A 42 -17.74 -0.35 -2.83
N PRO A 43 -17.92 -0.54 -1.52
CA PRO A 43 -18.33 0.59 -0.68
C PRO A 43 -17.25 1.69 -0.81
N TRP A 44 -17.64 2.95 -0.72
CA TRP A 44 -16.69 4.07 -0.76
C TRP A 44 -15.54 3.83 0.23
N PRO A 45 -14.28 3.67 -0.21
CA PRO A 45 -13.19 3.33 0.67
C PRO A 45 -12.80 4.53 1.55
N VAL A 46 -12.94 4.39 2.85
CA VAL A 46 -12.51 5.39 3.84
C VAL A 46 -11.76 4.67 4.95
N GLY A 47 -10.59 5.18 5.30
CA GLY A 47 -9.75 4.52 6.29
C GLY A 47 -8.52 5.31 6.68
N ALA A 48 -7.54 4.58 7.23
CA ALA A 48 -6.27 5.15 7.67
C ALA A 48 -5.09 4.27 7.24
N ASN A 49 -3.91 4.87 7.13
CA ASN A 49 -2.65 4.15 7.19
C ASN A 49 -2.49 3.62 8.61
N PHE A 50 -2.33 2.31 8.74
CA PHE A 50 -2.40 1.62 10.01
C PHE A 50 -1.06 1.00 10.42
N LEU A 51 -0.65 1.35 11.61
CA LEU A 51 0.36 0.67 12.40
C LEU A 51 -0.21 0.55 13.82
N PRO A 52 -0.20 -0.65 14.46
CA PRO A 52 -0.70 -0.77 15.82
C PRO A 52 0.05 0.19 16.76
N SER A 53 -0.65 0.82 17.70
CA SER A 53 -0.05 1.79 18.62
C SER A 53 1.12 1.24 19.45
N THR A 54 1.20 -0.09 19.54
CA THR A 54 2.28 -0.82 20.21
C THR A 54 3.52 -1.07 19.36
N SER A 55 3.48 -0.74 18.06
CA SER A 55 4.60 -0.92 17.12
C SER A 55 5.19 0.42 16.70
N ILE A 56 6.52 0.46 16.49
CA ILE A 56 7.23 1.65 16.03
C ILE A 56 7.36 1.69 14.51
N ASN A 57 7.36 0.50 13.87
CA ASN A 57 7.49 0.30 12.43
C ASN A 57 6.89 -1.04 11.99
N GLU A 58 6.91 -1.28 10.70
CA GLU A 58 6.40 -2.50 10.08
C GLU A 58 7.19 -3.76 10.47
N LEU A 59 8.47 -3.66 10.83
CA LEU A 59 9.21 -4.80 11.37
C LEU A 59 8.64 -5.22 12.74
N GLU A 60 8.44 -4.28 13.67
CA GLU A 60 7.85 -4.57 14.98
C GLU A 60 6.42 -5.06 14.83
N MET A 61 5.66 -4.55 13.87
CA MET A 61 4.30 -5.01 13.60
C MET A 61 4.25 -6.48 13.15
N TRP A 62 5.19 -6.90 12.29
CA TRP A 62 5.06 -8.18 11.59
C TRP A 62 5.96 -9.31 12.11
N GLN A 63 6.98 -9.04 12.94
CA GLN A 63 7.80 -10.08 13.53
C GLN A 63 6.98 -10.97 14.49
N ALA A 64 7.25 -12.28 14.51
CA ALA A 64 6.51 -13.25 15.31
C ALA A 64 6.49 -12.94 16.81
N ALA A 65 7.57 -12.35 17.34
CA ALA A 65 7.71 -12.02 18.76
C ALA A 65 6.89 -10.79 19.19
N THR A 66 6.46 -9.95 18.23
CA THR A 66 5.83 -8.64 18.51
C THR A 66 4.50 -8.44 17.83
N PHE A 67 4.01 -9.42 17.05
CA PHE A 67 2.71 -9.39 16.40
C PHE A 67 1.58 -9.37 17.44
N ASP A 68 0.88 -8.23 17.55
CA ASP A 68 -0.09 -7.94 18.63
C ASP A 68 -1.53 -7.96 18.11
N GLU A 69 -2.10 -9.17 18.01
CA GLU A 69 -3.47 -9.38 17.55
C GLU A 69 -4.50 -8.63 18.40
N ALA A 70 -4.28 -8.53 19.70
CA ALA A 70 -5.22 -7.89 20.61
C ALA A 70 -5.29 -6.38 20.41
N THR A 71 -4.17 -5.74 20.14
CA THR A 71 -4.15 -4.31 19.80
C THR A 71 -4.75 -4.06 18.42
N ILE A 72 -4.43 -4.89 17.43
CA ILE A 72 -5.00 -4.78 16.08
C ILE A 72 -6.54 -4.90 16.14
N ASP A 73 -7.06 -5.92 16.82
CA ASP A 73 -8.50 -6.14 16.98
C ASP A 73 -9.21 -4.96 17.66
N ARG A 74 -8.64 -4.46 18.73
CA ARG A 74 -9.16 -3.31 19.47
C ARG A 74 -9.20 -2.03 18.62
N GLU A 75 -8.11 -1.72 17.95
CA GLU A 75 -7.97 -0.49 17.17
C GLU A 75 -8.83 -0.52 15.89
N PHE A 76 -8.99 -1.68 15.28
CA PHE A 76 -9.94 -1.87 14.19
C PHE A 76 -11.39 -1.71 14.64
N GLY A 77 -11.73 -2.14 15.85
CA GLY A 77 -13.04 -1.87 16.44
C GLY A 77 -13.33 -0.37 16.60
N TRP A 78 -12.33 0.44 16.94
CA TRP A 78 -12.51 1.90 16.98
C TRP A 78 -12.69 2.53 15.59
N ALA A 79 -11.95 2.04 14.61
CA ALA A 79 -12.07 2.49 13.23
C ALA A 79 -13.44 2.15 12.62
N GLU A 80 -13.90 0.90 12.81
CA GLU A 80 -15.23 0.44 12.41
C GLU A 80 -16.34 1.31 13.03
N ALA A 81 -16.22 1.63 14.33
CA ALA A 81 -17.19 2.44 15.05
C ALA A 81 -17.38 3.85 14.49
N ILE A 82 -16.43 4.38 13.74
CA ILE A 82 -16.54 5.65 13.02
C ILE A 82 -16.80 5.48 11.52
N GLY A 83 -17.00 4.23 11.05
CA GLY A 83 -17.37 3.93 9.67
C GLY A 83 -16.22 3.76 8.70
N MET A 84 -14.98 3.62 9.16
CA MET A 84 -13.86 3.23 8.32
C MET A 84 -14.01 1.77 7.87
N ASN A 85 -13.67 1.48 6.61
CA ASN A 85 -13.84 0.16 5.98
C ASN A 85 -12.58 -0.32 5.23
N THR A 86 -11.51 0.44 5.28
CA THR A 86 -10.21 0.05 4.72
C THR A 86 -9.07 0.52 5.61
N MET A 87 -7.93 -0.20 5.53
CA MET A 87 -6.67 0.23 6.14
C MET A 87 -5.54 0.03 5.14
N ARG A 88 -4.63 0.99 5.03
CA ARG A 88 -3.40 0.82 4.25
C ARG A 88 -2.30 0.38 5.20
N VAL A 89 -1.66 -0.75 4.88
CA VAL A 89 -0.77 -1.48 5.81
C VAL A 89 0.52 -1.85 5.11
N PHE A 90 1.63 -1.45 5.69
CA PHE A 90 2.95 -1.66 5.14
C PHE A 90 3.50 -3.03 5.54
N LEU A 91 4.03 -3.76 4.56
CA LEU A 91 4.72 -5.02 4.73
C LEU A 91 6.23 -4.81 4.64
N HIS A 92 7.02 -5.83 5.03
CA HIS A 92 8.48 -5.73 4.94
C HIS A 92 9.11 -7.03 4.44
N ASN A 93 9.93 -6.94 3.40
CA ASN A 93 10.59 -8.10 2.78
C ASN A 93 11.45 -8.90 3.76
N LEU A 94 12.16 -8.26 4.68
CA LEU A 94 13.03 -8.97 5.64
C LEU A 94 12.26 -9.93 6.54
N VAL A 95 11.05 -9.58 6.98
CA VAL A 95 10.24 -10.46 7.83
C VAL A 95 9.73 -11.66 7.04
N TRP A 96 9.36 -11.46 5.77
CA TRP A 96 8.98 -12.56 4.90
C TRP A 96 10.19 -13.45 4.56
N GLU A 97 11.35 -12.87 4.28
CA GLU A 97 12.57 -13.62 3.96
C GLU A 97 13.03 -14.49 5.12
N GLU A 98 12.87 -14.03 6.38
CA GLU A 98 13.19 -14.78 7.58
C GLU A 98 12.30 -16.01 7.76
N ASP A 99 10.99 -15.88 7.58
CA ASP A 99 9.99 -16.93 7.77
C ASP A 99 8.76 -16.69 6.88
N PRO A 100 8.81 -17.08 5.59
CA PRO A 100 7.69 -16.86 4.65
C PRO A 100 6.36 -17.43 5.15
N ASN A 101 6.35 -18.68 5.60
CA ASN A 101 5.12 -19.34 6.05
C ASN A 101 4.53 -18.69 7.31
N GLY A 102 5.39 -18.35 8.27
CA GLY A 102 4.93 -17.68 9.49
C GLY A 102 4.47 -16.27 9.23
N PHE A 103 5.10 -15.53 8.31
CA PHE A 103 4.66 -14.21 7.89
C PHE A 103 3.28 -14.26 7.20
N GLU A 104 3.11 -15.16 6.23
CA GLU A 104 1.83 -15.37 5.55
C GLU A 104 0.74 -15.80 6.53
N GLY A 105 1.06 -16.66 7.51
CA GLY A 105 0.14 -17.02 8.59
C GLY A 105 -0.25 -15.85 9.50
N ARG A 106 0.65 -14.87 9.74
CA ARG A 106 0.31 -13.63 10.46
C ARG A 106 -0.55 -12.69 9.61
N MET A 107 -0.28 -12.60 8.31
CA MET A 107 -1.14 -11.86 7.38
C MET A 107 -2.55 -12.45 7.33
N ASP A 108 -2.68 -13.77 7.31
CA ASP A 108 -4.00 -14.45 7.32
C ASP A 108 -4.78 -14.12 8.60
N ARG A 109 -4.15 -14.19 9.78
CA ARG A 109 -4.78 -13.77 11.04
C ARG A 109 -5.14 -12.28 11.06
N PHE A 110 -4.27 -11.43 10.52
CA PHE A 110 -4.57 -10.01 10.35
C PHE A 110 -5.81 -9.78 9.48
N LEU A 111 -5.93 -10.51 8.37
CA LEU A 111 -7.08 -10.47 7.47
C LEU A 111 -8.36 -10.96 8.14
N ASP A 112 -8.28 -11.99 8.99
CA ASP A 112 -9.43 -12.45 9.78
C ASP A 112 -9.93 -11.38 10.76
N ILE A 113 -9.00 -10.70 11.45
CA ILE A 113 -9.33 -9.58 12.33
C ILE A 113 -9.94 -8.42 11.53
N ALA A 114 -9.34 -8.06 10.39
CA ALA A 114 -9.86 -7.01 9.52
C ALA A 114 -11.27 -7.33 9.02
N ALA A 115 -11.51 -8.55 8.56
CA ALA A 115 -12.81 -9.01 8.09
C ALA A 115 -13.87 -8.99 9.19
N LYS A 116 -13.52 -9.34 10.43
CA LYS A 116 -14.40 -9.24 11.62
C LYS A 116 -14.93 -7.82 11.81
N HIS A 117 -14.11 -6.81 11.50
CA HIS A 117 -14.44 -5.39 11.60
C HIS A 117 -14.87 -4.77 10.26
N HIS A 118 -15.25 -5.58 9.26
CA HIS A 118 -15.66 -5.12 7.92
C HIS A 118 -14.61 -4.25 7.21
N ILE A 119 -13.33 -4.44 7.55
CA ILE A 119 -12.18 -3.72 6.98
C ILE A 119 -11.50 -4.59 5.93
N ARG A 120 -11.20 -4.02 4.77
CA ARG A 120 -10.41 -4.65 3.71
C ARG A 120 -9.11 -3.89 3.50
N PRO A 121 -7.94 -4.46 3.80
CA PRO A 121 -6.68 -3.74 3.71
C PRO A 121 -6.19 -3.54 2.27
N VAL A 122 -5.49 -2.42 2.07
CA VAL A 122 -4.56 -2.18 0.97
C VAL A 122 -3.16 -2.47 1.52
N PHE A 123 -2.49 -3.50 1.01
CA PHE A 123 -1.13 -3.83 1.45
C PHE A 123 -0.09 -3.12 0.61
N VAL A 124 0.88 -2.49 1.28
CA VAL A 124 2.04 -1.84 0.67
C VAL A 124 3.23 -2.80 0.72
N LEU A 125 3.81 -3.15 -0.45
CA LEU A 125 4.91 -4.10 -0.51
C LEU A 125 6.27 -3.48 -0.22
N PHE A 126 6.53 -2.30 -0.80
CA PHE A 126 7.78 -1.57 -0.65
C PHE A 126 7.55 -0.12 -0.24
N ASP A 127 8.54 0.45 0.41
CA ASP A 127 8.51 1.83 0.90
C ASP A 127 9.89 2.48 0.81
N SER A 128 9.96 3.70 0.30
CA SER A 128 11.20 4.46 0.19
C SER A 128 11.44 5.45 1.32
N CYS A 129 10.53 5.49 2.33
CA CYS A 129 10.54 6.51 3.36
C CYS A 129 11.37 6.12 4.59
N TRP A 130 12.06 7.10 5.14
CA TRP A 130 12.77 7.15 6.41
C TRP A 130 14.06 6.30 6.44
N ASP A 131 14.31 5.51 7.52
CA ASP A 131 15.61 4.87 7.73
C ASP A 131 15.92 3.79 6.69
N PRO A 132 16.97 3.97 5.88
CA PRO A 132 17.33 3.03 4.82
C PRO A 132 18.05 1.76 5.31
N HIS A 133 18.25 1.59 6.61
CA HIS A 133 18.99 0.46 7.19
C HIS A 133 18.13 -0.42 8.11
N PRO A 134 17.05 -1.04 7.59
CA PRO A 134 16.19 -1.91 8.38
C PRO A 134 16.95 -3.12 8.94
N LYS A 135 16.60 -3.52 10.17
CA LYS A 135 17.19 -4.71 10.82
C LYS A 135 16.12 -5.48 11.57
N LEU A 136 16.09 -6.79 11.38
CA LEU A 136 15.26 -7.70 12.18
C LEU A 136 15.68 -7.69 13.66
N GLY A 137 14.77 -8.16 14.52
CA GLY A 137 14.96 -8.23 15.95
C GLY A 137 14.33 -7.04 16.70
N PRO A 138 14.71 -6.82 17.95
CA PRO A 138 14.17 -5.73 18.74
C PRO A 138 14.41 -4.37 18.09
N GLN A 139 13.33 -3.61 17.92
CA GLN A 139 13.40 -2.26 17.37
C GLN A 139 13.79 -1.26 18.48
N HIS A 140 14.47 -0.19 18.11
CA HIS A 140 14.81 0.87 19.06
C HIS A 140 13.54 1.64 19.50
N PRO A 141 13.52 2.23 20.70
CA PRO A 141 12.42 3.10 21.09
C PRO A 141 12.37 4.33 20.20
N PRO A 142 11.20 5.00 20.06
CA PRO A 142 11.09 6.23 19.31
C PRO A 142 12.01 7.31 19.89
N ILE A 143 12.54 8.18 19.02
CA ILE A 143 13.20 9.39 19.47
C ILE A 143 12.12 10.29 20.09
N PRO A 144 12.22 10.64 21.38
CA PRO A 144 11.18 11.40 22.06
C PRO A 144 10.87 12.73 21.35
N GLY A 145 9.60 12.96 21.06
CA GLY A 145 9.14 14.21 20.43
C GLY A 145 9.42 14.32 18.94
N VAL A 146 9.79 13.23 18.24
CA VAL A 146 10.10 13.21 16.81
C VAL A 146 9.13 12.31 16.05
N HIS A 147 8.44 12.88 15.06
CA HIS A 147 7.51 12.20 14.18
C HIS A 147 8.14 11.01 13.48
N ASN A 148 7.51 9.85 13.57
CA ASN A 148 7.81 8.64 12.80
C ASN A 148 9.29 8.24 12.79
N SER A 149 9.98 8.47 13.90
CA SER A 149 11.44 8.39 14.01
C SER A 149 12.02 6.98 13.98
N GLY A 150 11.17 5.95 14.04
CA GLY A 150 11.59 4.55 13.96
C GLY A 150 11.15 3.82 12.69
N TRP A 151 10.53 4.52 11.75
CA TRP A 151 10.10 3.93 10.50
C TRP A 151 11.28 3.56 9.62
N VAL A 152 11.18 2.45 8.88
CA VAL A 152 12.28 1.91 8.07
C VAL A 152 11.84 1.67 6.63
N GLN A 153 12.79 1.72 5.70
CA GLN A 153 12.53 1.45 4.28
C GLN A 153 12.40 -0.06 4.00
N ALA A 154 11.56 -0.39 3.05
CA ALA A 154 11.46 -1.71 2.44
C ALA A 154 11.50 -1.59 0.90
N PRO A 155 12.52 -2.14 0.19
CA PRO A 155 13.73 -2.74 0.73
C PRO A 155 14.73 -1.69 1.23
N GLY A 156 15.62 -2.09 2.14
CA GLY A 156 16.68 -1.20 2.63
C GLY A 156 17.76 -0.91 1.59
N ALA A 157 18.57 0.12 1.88
CA ALA A 157 19.63 0.62 0.99
C ALA A 157 20.64 -0.44 0.55
N ASP A 158 21.01 -1.37 1.44
CA ASP A 158 21.99 -2.42 1.15
C ASP A 158 21.47 -3.39 0.07
N ILE A 159 20.16 -3.66 0.07
CA ILE A 159 19.51 -4.49 -0.94
C ILE A 159 19.42 -3.72 -2.26
N LEU A 160 18.97 -2.46 -2.22
CA LEU A 160 18.86 -1.61 -3.40
C LEU A 160 20.21 -1.40 -4.10
N ALA A 161 21.30 -1.24 -3.33
CA ALA A 161 22.65 -1.07 -3.87
C ALA A 161 23.24 -2.36 -4.49
N ASN A 162 22.62 -3.52 -4.27
CA ASN A 162 23.14 -4.82 -4.72
C ASN A 162 22.24 -5.50 -5.76
N PRO A 163 22.55 -5.41 -7.07
CA PRO A 163 21.74 -6.04 -8.11
C PRO A 163 21.55 -7.56 -7.94
N ALA A 164 22.45 -8.24 -7.22
CA ALA A 164 22.32 -9.69 -6.94
C ALA A 164 21.15 -10.01 -5.98
N GLN A 165 20.61 -9.00 -5.28
CA GLN A 165 19.46 -9.16 -4.41
C GLN A 165 18.12 -9.01 -5.12
N VAL A 166 18.08 -8.56 -6.37
CA VAL A 166 16.83 -8.41 -7.14
C VAL A 166 15.99 -9.70 -7.18
N PRO A 167 16.58 -10.91 -7.35
CA PRO A 167 15.80 -12.15 -7.28
C PRO A 167 15.19 -12.44 -5.91
N VAL A 168 15.72 -11.87 -4.83
CA VAL A 168 15.12 -11.99 -3.49
C VAL A 168 13.84 -11.18 -3.42
N LEU A 169 13.87 -9.95 -3.93
CA LEU A 169 12.68 -9.08 -4.01
C LEU A 169 11.61 -9.69 -4.91
N GLU A 170 11.98 -10.28 -6.03
CA GLU A 170 11.04 -11.00 -6.90
C GLU A 170 10.33 -12.13 -6.15
N ARG A 171 11.07 -12.96 -5.40
CA ARG A 171 10.46 -14.03 -4.59
C ARG A 171 9.52 -13.52 -3.54
N TYR A 172 9.89 -12.41 -2.86
CA TYR A 172 9.01 -11.76 -1.88
C TYR A 172 7.71 -11.29 -2.50
N VAL A 173 7.78 -10.51 -3.60
CA VAL A 173 6.57 -10.01 -4.28
C VAL A 173 5.68 -11.15 -4.73
N LYS A 174 6.26 -12.14 -5.42
CA LYS A 174 5.50 -13.30 -5.91
C LYS A 174 4.95 -14.16 -4.77
N GLY A 175 5.71 -14.38 -3.71
CA GLY A 175 5.26 -15.14 -2.55
C GLY A 175 4.06 -14.49 -1.88
N VAL A 176 4.21 -13.23 -1.50
CA VAL A 176 3.14 -12.50 -0.80
C VAL A 176 1.91 -12.32 -1.67
N VAL A 177 2.06 -11.79 -2.89
CA VAL A 177 0.90 -11.58 -3.78
C VAL A 177 0.27 -12.91 -4.16
N GLY A 178 1.08 -13.94 -4.46
CA GLY A 178 0.59 -15.27 -4.83
C GLY A 178 -0.22 -15.95 -3.72
N ALA A 179 0.24 -15.85 -2.47
CA ALA A 179 -0.46 -16.43 -1.31
C ALA A 179 -1.88 -15.86 -1.14
N PHE A 180 -2.12 -14.60 -1.52
CA PHE A 180 -3.40 -13.91 -1.33
C PHE A 180 -4.04 -13.43 -2.65
N ALA A 181 -3.61 -13.93 -3.81
CA ALA A 181 -4.06 -13.49 -5.13
C ALA A 181 -5.58 -13.58 -5.34
N GLY A 182 -6.23 -14.58 -4.75
CA GLY A 182 -7.69 -14.80 -4.80
C GLY A 182 -8.44 -14.38 -3.54
N ASP A 183 -7.77 -13.77 -2.56
CA ASP A 183 -8.38 -13.48 -1.27
C ASP A 183 -9.21 -12.19 -1.32
N SER A 184 -10.52 -12.34 -1.20
CA SER A 184 -11.47 -11.22 -1.24
C SER A 184 -11.38 -10.28 -0.02
N ARG A 185 -10.67 -10.66 1.05
CA ARG A 185 -10.41 -9.80 2.20
C ARG A 185 -9.40 -8.70 1.88
N VAL A 186 -8.54 -8.90 0.86
CA VAL A 186 -7.60 -7.87 0.39
C VAL A 186 -8.31 -6.93 -0.59
N LEU A 187 -8.21 -5.61 -0.38
CA LEU A 187 -8.82 -4.62 -1.25
C LEU A 187 -7.96 -4.34 -2.49
N ALA A 188 -6.68 -4.04 -2.27
CA ALA A 188 -5.73 -3.71 -3.35
C ALA A 188 -4.28 -3.97 -2.90
N TRP A 189 -3.36 -3.97 -3.85
CA TRP A 189 -1.92 -4.03 -3.64
C TRP A 189 -1.28 -2.69 -4.05
N ASP A 190 -0.65 -2.01 -3.11
CA ASP A 190 0.21 -0.85 -3.36
C ASP A 190 1.65 -1.35 -3.44
N LEU A 191 2.22 -1.32 -4.64
CA LEU A 191 3.48 -2.01 -4.89
C LEU A 191 4.70 -1.26 -4.38
N TRP A 192 4.60 0.08 -4.28
CA TRP A 192 5.69 0.90 -3.75
C TRP A 192 5.17 2.26 -3.27
N ASN A 193 5.38 2.54 -1.99
CA ASN A 193 5.12 3.85 -1.40
C ASN A 193 6.24 4.83 -1.77
N GLU A 194 5.86 5.99 -2.31
CA GLU A 194 6.77 7.12 -2.59
C GLU A 194 8.13 6.69 -3.16
N PRO A 195 8.17 6.01 -4.31
CA PRO A 195 9.36 5.31 -4.80
C PRO A 195 10.59 6.21 -5.01
N ASP A 196 10.39 7.50 -5.22
CA ASP A 196 11.44 8.51 -5.42
C ASP A 196 11.59 9.49 -4.24
N ASN A 197 11.11 9.13 -3.04
CA ASN A 197 11.32 9.94 -1.84
C ASN A 197 12.81 9.96 -1.45
N GLY A 198 13.39 11.18 -1.38
CA GLY A 198 14.80 11.41 -1.07
C GLY A 198 15.11 11.51 0.42
N ASN A 199 14.10 11.46 1.31
CA ASN A 199 14.26 11.59 2.78
C ASN A 199 15.06 12.85 3.22
N ASP A 200 14.92 13.96 2.50
CA ASP A 200 15.75 15.16 2.66
C ASP A 200 15.69 15.76 4.08
N SER A 201 14.60 15.55 4.80
CA SER A 201 14.43 16.06 6.17
C SER A 201 15.11 15.20 7.25
N SER A 202 15.48 13.92 6.95
CA SER A 202 15.89 12.96 7.96
C SER A 202 17.09 12.08 7.57
N TYR A 203 16.93 11.17 6.62
CA TYR A 203 17.86 10.07 6.34
C TYR A 203 18.54 10.13 4.98
N ALA A 204 18.47 11.22 4.23
CA ALA A 204 19.00 11.34 2.87
C ALA A 204 20.46 10.86 2.69
N LYS A 205 21.28 10.99 3.71
CA LYS A 205 22.70 10.55 3.67
C LYS A 205 22.88 9.03 3.72
N GLY A 206 21.87 8.30 4.16
CA GLY A 206 21.88 6.84 4.24
C GLY A 206 21.48 6.18 2.93
N ASP A 207 20.74 6.87 2.08
CA ASP A 207 20.28 6.35 0.80
C ASP A 207 21.41 6.21 -0.24
N PRO A 208 21.34 5.24 -1.16
CA PRO A 208 22.20 5.21 -2.35
C PRO A 208 22.02 6.48 -3.17
N ARG A 209 23.13 7.08 -3.64
CA ARG A 209 23.08 8.33 -4.43
C ARG A 209 22.21 8.23 -5.70
N ASN A 210 22.07 7.03 -6.26
CA ASN A 210 21.29 6.74 -7.47
C ASN A 210 20.02 5.95 -7.14
N LYS A 211 19.47 6.08 -5.93
CA LYS A 211 18.25 5.39 -5.47
C LYS A 211 17.11 5.50 -6.49
N ASN A 212 16.80 6.71 -6.93
CA ASN A 212 15.70 6.97 -7.87
C ASN A 212 15.90 6.25 -9.22
N GLU A 213 17.15 6.18 -9.73
CA GLU A 213 17.46 5.45 -10.97
C GLU A 213 17.29 3.93 -10.81
N ILE A 214 17.68 3.41 -9.63
CA ILE A 214 17.51 1.98 -9.30
C ILE A 214 16.02 1.65 -9.26
N ILE A 215 15.25 2.43 -8.51
CA ILE A 215 13.82 2.16 -8.31
C ILE A 215 13.03 2.38 -9.61
N LEU A 216 13.36 3.40 -10.40
CA LEU A 216 12.75 3.62 -11.71
C LEU A 216 12.89 2.41 -12.66
N LYS A 217 13.98 1.65 -12.55
CA LYS A 217 14.18 0.42 -13.32
C LYS A 217 13.51 -0.80 -12.68
N LEU A 218 13.29 -0.75 -11.38
CA LEU A 218 12.79 -1.88 -10.60
C LEU A 218 11.25 -1.86 -10.52
N LEU A 219 10.63 -0.70 -10.40
CA LEU A 219 9.18 -0.57 -10.24
C LEU A 219 8.37 -1.27 -11.35
N PRO A 220 8.68 -1.14 -12.66
CA PRO A 220 7.98 -1.89 -13.69
C PRO A 220 8.10 -3.42 -13.51
N LYS A 221 9.25 -3.90 -13.02
CA LYS A 221 9.44 -5.32 -12.72
C LYS A 221 8.59 -5.77 -11.53
N VAL A 222 8.44 -4.92 -10.52
CA VAL A 222 7.58 -5.22 -9.36
C VAL A 222 6.13 -5.41 -9.81
N PHE A 223 5.64 -4.55 -10.72
CA PHE A 223 4.34 -4.74 -11.35
C PHE A 223 4.26 -6.05 -12.15
N GLU A 224 5.27 -6.37 -12.95
CA GLU A 224 5.35 -7.63 -13.71
C GLU A 224 5.30 -8.85 -12.78
N TRP A 225 6.09 -8.85 -11.71
CA TRP A 225 6.12 -9.92 -10.73
C TRP A 225 4.78 -10.12 -10.03
N ALA A 226 4.16 -9.03 -9.57
CA ALA A 226 2.84 -9.09 -8.95
C ALA A 226 1.78 -9.62 -9.93
N ARG A 227 1.78 -9.15 -11.19
CA ARG A 227 0.86 -9.61 -12.25
C ARG A 227 1.06 -11.06 -12.62
N SER A 228 2.28 -11.60 -12.49
CA SER A 228 2.55 -13.02 -12.78
C SER A 228 1.78 -13.96 -11.86
N GLU A 229 1.45 -13.51 -10.65
CA GLU A 229 0.64 -14.23 -9.66
C GLU A 229 -0.88 -14.10 -9.88
N ARG A 230 -1.30 -13.27 -10.88
CA ARG A 230 -2.69 -13.11 -11.32
C ARG A 230 -3.66 -12.70 -10.21
N PRO A 231 -3.35 -11.67 -9.42
CA PRO A 231 -4.24 -11.23 -8.35
C PRO A 231 -5.59 -10.79 -8.91
N THR A 232 -6.66 -11.06 -8.15
CA THR A 232 -8.01 -10.55 -8.44
C THR A 232 -8.23 -9.13 -7.93
N GLN A 233 -7.27 -8.61 -7.19
CA GLN A 233 -7.23 -7.26 -6.66
C GLN A 233 -6.45 -6.34 -7.62
N PRO A 234 -6.78 -5.04 -7.67
CA PRO A 234 -6.02 -4.09 -8.48
C PRO A 234 -4.63 -3.81 -7.88
N LEU A 235 -3.70 -3.49 -8.77
CA LEU A 235 -2.35 -3.05 -8.44
C LEU A 235 -2.25 -1.53 -8.59
N THR A 236 -1.51 -0.87 -7.70
CA THR A 236 -1.21 0.55 -7.75
C THR A 236 0.17 0.89 -7.20
N SER A 237 0.63 2.10 -7.43
CA SER A 237 1.73 2.77 -6.72
C SER A 237 1.45 4.27 -6.76
N GLY A 238 1.37 4.90 -5.58
CA GLY A 238 0.82 6.24 -5.43
C GLY A 238 1.73 7.37 -5.89
N LEU A 239 1.16 8.32 -6.64
CA LEU A 239 1.77 9.61 -6.95
C LEU A 239 1.85 10.48 -5.70
N TRP A 240 2.93 11.20 -5.48
CA TRP A 240 3.03 12.06 -4.30
C TRP A 240 3.59 13.45 -4.58
N HIS A 241 4.24 13.66 -5.74
CA HIS A 241 4.77 14.96 -6.16
C HIS A 241 4.89 15.07 -7.68
N GLY A 242 5.08 16.28 -8.17
CA GLY A 242 5.33 16.59 -9.58
C GLY A 242 4.13 17.22 -10.28
N ASP A 243 4.28 17.50 -11.56
CA ASP A 243 3.22 18.04 -12.42
C ASP A 243 2.42 16.89 -13.04
N TRP A 244 1.14 16.78 -12.69
CA TRP A 244 0.23 15.72 -13.16
C TRP A 244 -0.74 16.19 -14.27
N THR A 245 -0.54 17.37 -14.81
CA THR A 245 -1.43 17.94 -15.85
C THR A 245 -1.45 17.13 -17.14
N SER A 246 -0.40 16.38 -17.43
CA SER A 246 -0.33 15.47 -18.58
C SER A 246 0.75 14.41 -18.39
N ILE A 247 0.65 13.28 -19.09
CA ILE A 247 1.71 12.27 -19.15
C ILE A 247 3.05 12.90 -19.61
N ALA A 248 3.01 13.90 -20.49
CA ALA A 248 4.23 14.52 -21.02
C ALA A 248 4.97 15.34 -19.96
N SER A 249 4.25 16.01 -19.06
CA SER A 249 4.82 16.86 -17.98
C SER A 249 5.27 16.05 -16.77
N MET A 250 4.73 14.85 -16.57
CA MET A 250 5.04 14.02 -15.41
C MET A 250 6.53 13.67 -15.29
N PRO A 251 7.08 13.63 -14.05
CA PRO A 251 8.37 13.01 -13.78
C PRO A 251 8.40 11.54 -14.24
N PRO A 252 9.58 10.99 -14.59
CA PRO A 252 9.68 9.61 -15.08
C PRO A 252 9.07 8.56 -14.14
N MET A 253 9.20 8.72 -12.82
CA MET A 253 8.62 7.81 -11.84
C MET A 253 7.08 7.87 -11.88
N ALA A 254 6.51 9.06 -11.87
CA ALA A 254 5.06 9.26 -11.97
C ALA A 254 4.46 8.67 -13.25
N LYS A 255 5.20 8.72 -14.38
CA LYS A 255 4.78 8.03 -15.63
C LYS A 255 4.63 6.53 -15.42
N VAL A 256 5.63 5.88 -14.83
CA VAL A 256 5.57 4.44 -14.55
C VAL A 256 4.40 4.12 -13.61
N GLN A 257 4.21 4.93 -12.56
CA GLN A 257 3.10 4.74 -11.63
C GLN A 257 1.73 4.81 -12.35
N ILE A 258 1.52 5.79 -13.21
CA ILE A 258 0.27 5.91 -13.99
C ILE A 258 0.14 4.82 -15.04
N GLU A 259 1.20 4.52 -15.78
CA GLU A 259 1.15 3.60 -16.91
C GLU A 259 0.97 2.14 -16.47
N GLU A 260 1.48 1.79 -15.29
CA GLU A 260 1.42 0.41 -14.78
C GLU A 260 0.22 0.16 -13.84
N SER A 261 -0.32 1.16 -13.16
CA SER A 261 -1.38 0.98 -12.16
C SER A 261 -2.75 0.65 -12.77
N ASP A 262 -3.47 -0.26 -12.15
CA ASP A 262 -4.85 -0.59 -12.51
C ASP A 262 -5.83 0.49 -12.04
N ILE A 263 -5.62 1.02 -10.85
CA ILE A 263 -6.29 2.18 -10.25
C ILE A 263 -5.25 3.24 -9.93
N VAL A 264 -5.62 4.51 -9.93
CA VAL A 264 -4.69 5.60 -9.64
C VAL A 264 -4.74 5.93 -8.16
N SER A 265 -3.63 5.74 -7.45
CA SER A 265 -3.49 6.22 -6.09
C SER A 265 -2.58 7.45 -6.02
N PHE A 266 -2.80 8.30 -5.01
CA PHE A 266 -2.02 9.53 -4.84
C PHE A 266 -2.00 9.98 -3.38
N HIS A 267 -1.04 10.86 -3.05
CA HIS A 267 -0.95 11.55 -1.77
C HIS A 267 -1.24 13.04 -1.95
N ASN A 268 -1.96 13.63 -1.01
CA ASN A 268 -2.16 15.07 -0.97
C ASN A 268 -2.39 15.56 0.45
N TYR A 269 -1.46 16.35 0.97
CA TYR A 269 -1.53 16.98 2.28
C TYR A 269 -1.81 18.49 2.21
N GLY A 270 -2.19 18.98 1.02
CA GLY A 270 -2.48 20.38 0.75
C GLY A 270 -3.85 20.82 1.23
N TRP A 271 -4.16 22.09 0.96
CA TRP A 271 -5.46 22.69 1.19
C TRP A 271 -6.56 22.04 0.33
N PRO A 272 -7.84 22.21 0.68
CA PRO A 272 -8.94 21.59 -0.07
C PRO A 272 -8.96 21.94 -1.56
N GLU A 273 -8.61 23.18 -1.90
CA GLU A 273 -8.52 23.64 -3.28
C GLU A 273 -7.43 22.89 -4.07
N ASP A 274 -6.28 22.70 -3.46
CA ASP A 274 -5.16 21.93 -4.03
C ASP A 274 -5.54 20.44 -4.17
N PHE A 275 -6.22 19.87 -3.17
CA PHE A 275 -6.73 18.51 -3.26
C PHE A 275 -7.71 18.32 -4.43
N GLU A 276 -8.69 19.23 -4.56
CA GLU A 276 -9.68 19.18 -5.64
C GLU A 276 -9.03 19.39 -7.03
N GLU A 277 -8.03 20.26 -7.13
CA GLU A 277 -7.26 20.47 -8.37
C GLU A 277 -6.53 19.19 -8.78
N HIS A 278 -5.83 18.52 -7.85
CA HIS A 278 -5.16 17.26 -8.13
C HIS A 278 -6.14 16.14 -8.52
N VAL A 279 -7.30 16.05 -7.87
CA VAL A 279 -8.35 15.11 -8.27
C VAL A 279 -8.77 15.35 -9.71
N LYS A 280 -9.07 16.61 -10.09
CA LYS A 280 -9.45 16.97 -11.47
C LYS A 280 -8.35 16.66 -12.49
N MET A 281 -7.07 16.85 -12.13
CA MET A 281 -5.95 16.45 -12.97
C MET A 281 -5.91 14.93 -13.19
N LEU A 282 -6.20 14.14 -12.15
CA LEU A 282 -6.13 12.69 -12.24
C LEU A 282 -7.35 12.04 -12.90
N GLU A 283 -8.51 12.70 -12.90
CA GLU A 283 -9.72 12.24 -13.60
C GLU A 283 -9.49 12.05 -15.11
N GLN A 284 -8.50 12.75 -15.72
CA GLN A 284 -8.14 12.57 -17.14
C GLN A 284 -7.70 11.15 -17.50
N PHE A 285 -7.28 10.35 -16.53
CA PHE A 285 -6.84 8.96 -16.75
C PHE A 285 -7.99 7.96 -16.76
N HIS A 286 -9.23 8.40 -16.52
CA HIS A 286 -10.46 7.60 -16.57
C HIS A 286 -10.41 6.31 -15.72
N ARG A 287 -9.70 6.36 -14.61
CA ARG A 287 -9.54 5.25 -13.66
C ARG A 287 -10.01 5.64 -12.27
N PRO A 288 -10.43 4.68 -11.43
CA PRO A 288 -10.75 4.96 -10.04
C PRO A 288 -9.58 5.65 -9.33
N LEU A 289 -9.90 6.62 -8.48
CA LEU A 289 -8.94 7.38 -7.71
C LEU A 289 -8.98 6.95 -6.23
N LEU A 290 -7.80 6.80 -5.64
CA LEU A 290 -7.64 6.48 -4.24
C LEU A 290 -6.56 7.41 -3.64
N CYS A 291 -6.98 8.39 -2.82
CA CYS A 291 -6.04 9.18 -2.04
C CYS A 291 -5.56 8.32 -0.86
N THR A 292 -4.34 7.80 -0.98
CA THR A 292 -3.76 6.87 -0.01
C THR A 292 -3.07 7.55 1.16
N GLU A 293 -2.86 8.87 1.08
CA GLU A 293 -2.40 9.68 2.20
C GLU A 293 -2.94 11.10 2.10
N TYR A 294 -3.59 11.53 3.17
CA TYR A 294 -4.01 12.91 3.41
C TYR A 294 -4.13 13.15 4.90
N MET A 295 -4.60 14.29 5.29
CA MET A 295 -4.85 14.73 6.66
C MET A 295 -3.56 15.03 7.43
N ALA A 296 -3.19 16.30 7.37
CA ALA A 296 -2.16 16.92 8.17
C ALA A 296 -2.72 18.26 8.67
N ARG A 297 -3.26 18.25 9.89
CA ARG A 297 -4.06 19.40 10.42
C ARG A 297 -3.29 20.70 10.38
N GLY A 298 -1.99 20.68 10.71
CA GLY A 298 -1.12 21.86 10.67
C GLY A 298 -0.84 22.37 9.26
N ALA A 299 -1.02 21.56 8.22
CA ALA A 299 -0.85 21.93 6.81
C ALA A 299 -2.18 22.33 6.12
N GLY A 300 -3.33 22.23 6.84
CA GLY A 300 -4.63 22.60 6.29
C GLY A 300 -5.44 21.48 5.68
N SER A 301 -4.86 20.28 5.56
CA SER A 301 -5.57 19.06 5.14
C SER A 301 -6.28 18.45 6.34
N THR A 302 -7.61 18.50 6.35
CA THR A 302 -8.44 18.05 7.49
C THR A 302 -9.64 17.23 7.04
N PHE A 303 -10.21 16.42 7.94
CA PHE A 303 -11.36 15.56 7.61
C PHE A 303 -12.58 16.34 7.12
N ASP A 304 -12.87 17.48 7.76
CA ASP A 304 -14.05 18.29 7.45
C ASP A 304 -13.95 19.06 6.12
N THR A 305 -12.75 19.24 5.60
CA THR A 305 -12.52 19.90 4.31
C THR A 305 -12.27 18.92 3.17
N ILE A 306 -11.52 17.85 3.39
CA ILE A 306 -11.10 16.91 2.34
C ILE A 306 -12.15 15.82 2.06
N LEU A 307 -12.73 15.19 3.11
CA LEU A 307 -13.65 14.07 2.90
C LEU A 307 -14.92 14.41 2.09
N PRO A 308 -15.55 15.60 2.25
CA PRO A 308 -16.67 15.97 1.38
C PRO A 308 -16.30 16.04 -0.10
N ILE A 309 -15.11 16.58 -0.43
CA ILE A 309 -14.60 16.66 -1.80
C ILE A 309 -14.31 15.24 -2.32
N ALA A 310 -13.60 14.43 -1.54
CA ALA A 310 -13.30 13.03 -1.91
C ALA A 310 -14.58 12.24 -2.20
N LYS A 311 -15.62 12.40 -1.36
CA LYS A 311 -16.93 11.75 -1.58
C LYS A 311 -17.62 12.25 -2.84
N GLN A 312 -17.63 13.57 -3.08
CA GLN A 312 -18.24 14.19 -4.26
C GLN A 312 -17.62 13.64 -5.56
N HIS A 313 -16.31 13.43 -5.58
CA HIS A 313 -15.55 12.93 -6.72
C HIS A 313 -15.39 11.40 -6.74
N HIS A 314 -16.04 10.68 -5.82
CA HIS A 314 -15.89 9.23 -5.68
C HIS A 314 -14.44 8.77 -5.48
N VAL A 315 -13.62 9.57 -4.84
CA VAL A 315 -12.23 9.25 -4.48
C VAL A 315 -12.19 8.50 -3.16
N GLY A 316 -11.61 7.31 -3.11
CA GLY A 316 -11.33 6.65 -1.84
C GLY A 316 -10.34 7.48 -1.02
N ALA A 317 -10.48 7.53 0.30
CA ALA A 317 -9.72 8.44 1.15
C ALA A 317 -9.14 7.74 2.38
N ILE A 318 -7.81 7.62 2.43
CA ILE A 318 -7.07 6.94 3.50
C ILE A 318 -6.14 7.97 4.15
N ASN A 319 -6.44 8.38 5.38
CA ASN A 319 -5.62 9.35 6.08
C ASN A 319 -4.33 8.73 6.65
N TRP A 320 -3.31 9.54 6.91
CA TRP A 320 -2.12 9.10 7.63
C TRP A 320 -2.41 9.03 9.13
N GLY A 321 -2.09 7.86 9.76
CA GLY A 321 -2.23 7.64 11.20
C GLY A 321 -3.66 7.36 11.69
N LEU A 322 -3.80 6.40 12.60
CA LEU A 322 -5.07 6.05 13.23
C LEU A 322 -5.04 6.28 14.73
N VAL A 323 -4.10 5.65 15.44
CA VAL A 323 -3.99 5.70 16.91
C VAL A 323 -2.61 6.20 17.30
N ALA A 324 -2.58 7.22 18.14
CA ALA A 324 -1.33 7.74 18.69
C ALA A 324 -0.58 6.64 19.47
N GLY A 325 0.64 6.35 19.06
CA GLY A 325 1.43 5.24 19.60
C GLY A 325 2.93 5.47 19.48
N LYS A 326 3.70 4.39 19.42
CA LYS A 326 5.17 4.44 19.33
C LYS A 326 5.67 5.18 18.08
N SER A 327 4.91 5.19 16.98
CA SER A 327 5.26 5.90 15.75
C SER A 327 5.31 7.42 15.94
N GLN A 328 4.61 7.96 16.93
CA GLN A 328 4.51 9.40 17.20
C GLN A 328 4.00 10.22 16.00
N THR A 329 3.10 9.65 15.21
CA THR A 329 2.55 10.27 13.99
C THR A 329 1.66 11.49 14.29
N TRP A 330 1.20 11.66 15.55
CA TRP A 330 0.49 12.89 15.97
C TRP A 330 1.39 14.13 15.99
N LEU A 331 2.73 13.97 15.98
CA LEU A 331 3.68 15.08 15.98
C LEU A 331 3.82 15.67 14.57
N PRO A 332 4.04 17.00 14.45
CA PRO A 332 4.31 17.63 13.17
C PRO A 332 5.65 17.19 12.55
N TRP A 333 5.77 17.32 11.23
CA TRP A 333 6.99 16.98 10.50
C TRP A 333 8.20 17.84 10.88
N ASP A 334 8.00 19.10 11.31
CA ASP A 334 9.07 19.98 11.81
C ASP A 334 9.73 19.48 13.10
N SER A 335 9.14 18.45 13.73
CA SER A 335 9.74 17.76 14.89
C SER A 335 11.13 17.15 14.61
N TRP A 336 11.45 16.89 13.35
CA TRP A 336 12.80 16.48 12.94
C TRP A 336 13.85 17.58 13.11
N GLN A 337 13.46 18.85 13.10
CA GLN A 337 14.30 20.01 13.34
C GLN A 337 14.10 20.56 14.77
N ARG A 338 12.91 20.39 15.34
CA ARG A 338 12.50 20.92 16.64
C ARG A 338 11.69 19.88 17.42
N PRO A 339 12.33 18.90 18.07
CA PRO A 339 11.64 17.85 18.81
C PRO A 339 10.69 18.38 19.89
N TYR A 340 9.47 17.83 19.96
CA TYR A 340 8.44 18.16 20.94
C TYR A 340 8.62 17.36 22.24
N VAL A 341 9.73 17.57 22.93
CA VAL A 341 10.09 16.85 24.17
C VAL A 341 9.51 17.51 25.40
N LEU A 342 9.56 18.85 25.47
CA LEU A 342 9.15 19.63 26.64
C LEU A 342 7.68 20.09 26.54
N GLU A 343 7.20 20.34 25.35
CA GLU A 343 5.85 20.83 25.08
C GLU A 343 5.20 19.99 24.00
N GLN A 344 3.93 19.68 24.15
CA GLN A 344 3.16 19.00 23.10
C GLN A 344 2.80 19.99 21.99
N PRO A 345 2.63 19.55 20.74
CA PRO A 345 2.13 20.41 19.68
C PRO A 345 0.72 20.92 20.03
N THR A 346 0.41 22.16 19.68
CA THR A 346 -0.91 22.77 19.92
C THR A 346 -2.02 22.04 19.17
N VAL A 347 -1.67 21.39 18.05
CA VAL A 347 -2.58 20.58 17.21
C VAL A 347 -1.86 19.31 16.81
N TRP A 348 -2.50 18.16 17.00
CA TRP A 348 -2.02 16.90 16.47
C TRP A 348 -2.00 16.96 14.94
N PHE A 349 -0.90 16.48 14.37
CA PHE A 349 -0.72 16.56 12.93
C PHE A 349 -1.57 15.50 12.21
N HIS A 350 -1.43 14.26 12.63
CA HIS A 350 -2.21 13.13 12.15
C HIS A 350 -2.99 12.49 13.30
N ASP A 351 -3.21 11.21 13.24
CA ASP A 351 -3.91 10.34 14.19
C ASP A 351 -5.34 10.81 14.58
N VAL A 352 -6.20 9.83 14.68
CA VAL A 352 -7.64 10.02 14.97
C VAL A 352 -7.92 9.79 16.45
N PHE A 353 -7.26 8.80 17.05
CA PHE A 353 -7.52 8.35 18.40
C PHE A 353 -6.33 8.51 19.33
N HIS A 354 -6.65 8.78 20.61
CA HIS A 354 -5.74 8.55 21.72
C HIS A 354 -5.52 7.05 21.95
N PRO A 355 -4.46 6.64 22.70
CA PRO A 355 -4.20 5.23 23.02
C PRO A 355 -5.31 4.54 23.83
N ASP A 356 -6.23 5.32 24.42
CA ASP A 356 -7.39 4.82 25.15
C ASP A 356 -8.66 4.72 24.29
N GLY A 357 -8.56 5.00 22.99
CA GLY A 357 -9.66 4.93 22.02
C GLY A 357 -10.56 6.17 21.98
N LYS A 358 -10.26 7.20 22.77
CA LYS A 358 -11.00 8.47 22.64
C LYS A 358 -10.55 9.18 21.37
N PRO A 359 -11.49 9.70 20.56
CA PRO A 359 -11.14 10.56 19.44
C PRO A 359 -10.35 11.79 19.92
N TYR A 360 -9.27 12.14 19.19
CA TYR A 360 -8.58 13.43 19.43
C TYR A 360 -9.55 14.60 19.32
N ARG A 361 -10.41 14.57 18.31
CA ARG A 361 -11.53 15.51 18.14
C ARG A 361 -12.80 14.73 17.82
N GLN A 362 -13.79 14.79 18.72
CA GLN A 362 -15.07 14.10 18.53
C GLN A 362 -15.76 14.53 17.22
N ARG A 363 -15.69 15.81 16.85
CA ARG A 363 -16.26 16.34 15.60
C ARG A 363 -15.70 15.61 14.36
N GLU A 364 -14.41 15.28 14.33
CA GLU A 364 -13.80 14.57 13.19
C GLU A 364 -14.35 13.15 13.06
N ALA A 365 -14.46 12.41 14.17
CA ALA A 365 -15.09 11.10 14.20
C ALA A 365 -16.56 11.16 13.74
N ASP A 366 -17.30 12.19 14.14
CA ASP A 366 -18.70 12.38 13.73
C ASP A 366 -18.83 12.71 12.24
N ILE A 367 -17.91 13.49 11.67
CA ILE A 367 -17.85 13.78 10.22
C ILE A 367 -17.56 12.50 9.43
N ILE A 368 -16.54 11.74 9.80
CA ILE A 368 -16.22 10.46 9.15
C ILE A 368 -17.46 9.57 9.16
N ARG A 369 -18.08 9.37 10.33
CA ARG A 369 -19.28 8.53 10.47
C ARG A 369 -20.46 9.04 9.62
N SER A 370 -20.70 10.33 9.60
CA SER A 370 -21.82 10.90 8.85
C SER A 370 -21.66 10.70 7.33
N LEU A 371 -20.43 10.84 6.82
CA LEU A 371 -20.15 10.69 5.40
C LEU A 371 -20.12 9.23 4.95
N THR A 372 -19.68 8.31 5.81
CA THR A 372 -19.62 6.87 5.50
C THR A 372 -21.00 6.20 5.65
N SER A 373 -21.88 6.70 6.55
CA SER A 373 -23.23 6.16 6.75
C SER A 373 -24.25 6.65 5.70
N ALA A 374 -23.98 7.75 5.02
CA ALA A 374 -24.88 8.28 3.99
C ALA A 374 -24.74 7.43 2.70
N LYS A 375 -25.82 6.71 2.34
CA LYS A 375 -25.94 5.93 1.09
C LYS A 375 -26.00 6.87 -0.12
#